data_06ea39f772c3b9a31ea15679936fdfd1
#
_entry.id   06ea39f772c3b9a31ea15679936fdfd1
#
_cell.length_a   1.000
_cell.length_b   1.000
_cell.length_c   1.000
_cell.angle_alpha   90.00
_cell.angle_beta   90.00
_cell.angle_gamma   90.00
#
_symmetry.space_group_name_H-M   'P 1'
#
loop_
_entity.id
_entity.type
_entity.pdbx_description
1 polymer ?
#
loop_
_entity_poly.entity_id
_entity_poly.type
_entity_poly.pdbx_seq_one_letter_code
_entity_poly.pdbx_strand_id
1 'polypeptide(L)'
;MTSAIVMAGYNNKREVKKYSRMVAEHYGEKFIETGYKPLREFKSVKNGRQETKPLIQYTLERLFENEHIDEIVIVGHQMLLERRLGNFVQNFEKPCQLVNQSSKIPLDVVRRFNITPRKVKYNSVAGNLIKGYAASKACKEEKHALFVAADSPLTTNEFINRFLKLVHQYENEAAIILPAILVGDQKDQLDRQPLRLLNDSQYQLNGRTDEYGRHGFRLSSLISANPHRFDINTANTAYNLRKCLSPNVQLKLFRITRGLGYSNVYSKYFLRKDLSINETANIVSAFFHGRLILIPMSGIEATYDYDGTVHEYRTITKMLKSDEIKTVTESN
;
A
#
# COMPACT_ATOMS: atom_id res chain seq x y z
N MET A 1 -3.63 -12.20 -16.65
CA MET A 1 -2.29 -11.58 -16.56
C MET A 1 -2.32 -10.49 -15.50
N THR A 2 -1.40 -10.51 -14.53
CA THR A 2 -1.35 -9.53 -13.44
C THR A 2 -0.09 -8.70 -13.49
N SER A 3 -0.23 -7.38 -13.68
CA SER A 3 0.88 -6.43 -13.57
C SER A 3 1.00 -5.95 -12.13
N ALA A 4 2.18 -6.06 -11.52
CA ALA A 4 2.48 -5.47 -10.21
C ALA A 4 3.19 -4.12 -10.37
N ILE A 5 2.68 -3.09 -9.72
CA ILE A 5 3.24 -1.75 -9.75
C ILE A 5 3.78 -1.40 -8.37
N VAL A 6 5.09 -1.38 -8.23
CA VAL A 6 5.77 -1.11 -6.96
C VAL A 6 5.95 0.39 -6.78
N MET A 7 5.29 0.93 -5.77
CA MET A 7 5.28 2.36 -5.46
C MET A 7 6.47 2.72 -4.56
N ALA A 8 7.63 2.94 -5.20
CA ALA A 8 8.89 3.34 -4.56
C ALA A 8 9.08 4.86 -4.55
N GLY A 9 8.00 5.62 -4.32
CA GLY A 9 8.02 7.07 -4.37
C GLY A 9 8.97 7.69 -3.32
N TYR A 10 9.65 8.75 -3.72
CA TYR A 10 10.55 9.51 -2.87
C TYR A 10 9.87 10.78 -2.35
N ASN A 11 9.77 10.89 -1.06
CA ASN A 11 9.33 12.12 -0.42
C ASN A 11 10.53 12.82 0.22
N ASN A 12 10.95 13.94 -0.35
CA ASN A 12 12.08 14.73 0.13
C ASN A 12 11.76 15.58 1.39
N LYS A 13 10.75 15.21 2.15
CA LYS A 13 10.43 15.94 3.38
C LYS A 13 11.55 15.81 4.39
N ARG A 14 11.92 16.95 4.97
CA ARG A 14 12.98 17.06 5.98
C ARG A 14 12.83 16.09 7.15
N GLU A 15 11.60 15.82 7.56
CA GLU A 15 11.27 14.88 8.64
C GLU A 15 11.63 13.43 8.31
N VAL A 16 11.26 12.95 7.11
CA VAL A 16 11.61 11.59 6.67
C VAL A 16 13.13 11.40 6.65
N LYS A 17 13.88 12.40 6.15
CA LYS A 17 15.34 12.37 6.20
C LYS A 17 15.89 12.31 7.61
N LYS A 18 15.31 13.07 8.55
CA LYS A 18 15.71 13.08 9.96
C LYS A 18 15.52 11.70 10.60
N TYR A 19 14.33 11.11 10.46
CA TYR A 19 14.04 9.78 11.03
C TYR A 19 14.93 8.69 10.43
N SER A 20 15.09 8.66 9.12
CA SER A 20 15.98 7.68 8.47
C SER A 20 17.43 7.81 8.93
N ARG A 21 17.92 9.04 9.16
CA ARG A 21 19.26 9.29 9.71
C ARG A 21 19.38 8.78 11.15
N MET A 22 18.41 9.07 12.01
CA MET A 22 18.38 8.58 13.38
C MET A 22 18.44 7.06 13.45
N VAL A 23 17.73 6.35 12.58
CA VAL A 23 17.79 4.89 12.50
C VAL A 23 19.18 4.43 12.10
N ALA A 24 19.81 5.04 11.08
CA ALA A 24 21.15 4.71 10.65
C ALA A 24 22.20 4.90 11.76
N GLU A 25 22.16 6.03 12.43
CA GLU A 25 23.06 6.36 13.56
C GLU A 25 22.88 5.36 14.71
N HIS A 26 21.62 5.06 15.06
CA HIS A 26 21.31 4.13 16.16
C HIS A 26 21.85 2.71 15.96
N TYR A 27 21.85 2.23 14.70
CA TYR A 27 22.29 0.86 14.36
C TYR A 27 23.69 0.81 13.75
N GLY A 28 24.42 1.94 13.68
CA GLY A 28 25.77 1.99 13.10
C GLY A 28 25.81 1.63 11.63
N GLU A 29 24.73 1.86 10.89
CA GLU A 29 24.64 1.51 9.47
C GLU A 29 25.01 2.67 8.57
N LYS A 30 25.49 2.35 7.36
CA LYS A 30 25.73 3.38 6.33
C LYS A 30 24.41 4.01 5.90
N PHE A 31 24.28 5.30 6.12
CA PHE A 31 23.12 6.06 5.68
C PHE A 31 23.26 6.39 4.18
N ILE A 32 22.21 6.15 3.41
CA ILE A 32 22.14 6.55 2.01
C ILE A 32 22.03 8.07 1.97
N GLU A 33 22.88 8.77 1.21
CA GLU A 33 22.97 10.24 1.15
C GLU A 33 21.61 10.95 0.99
N THR A 34 20.71 10.36 0.23
CA THR A 34 19.37 10.92 -0.04
C THR A 34 18.34 10.61 1.05
N GLY A 35 18.62 9.68 1.97
CA GLY A 35 17.63 9.15 2.90
C GLY A 35 16.43 8.49 2.19
N TYR A 36 16.67 7.92 1.02
CA TYR A 36 15.64 7.30 0.18
C TYR A 36 15.14 6.01 0.82
N LYS A 37 13.95 6.08 1.41
CA LYS A 37 13.35 5.03 2.25
C LYS A 37 13.33 3.63 1.62
N PRO A 38 12.95 3.44 0.33
CA PRO A 38 12.97 2.12 -0.30
C PRO A 38 14.34 1.44 -0.35
N LEU A 39 15.43 2.22 -0.31
CA LEU A 39 16.80 1.70 -0.32
C LEU A 39 17.43 1.61 1.07
N ARG A 40 16.65 1.85 2.14
CA ARG A 40 17.10 1.63 3.51
C ARG A 40 17.44 0.17 3.74
N GLU A 41 18.60 -0.11 4.28
CA GLU A 41 19.07 -1.48 4.55
C GLU A 41 18.43 -2.06 5.81
N PHE A 42 17.97 -3.31 5.69
CA PHE A 42 17.46 -4.12 6.79
C PHE A 42 18.27 -5.43 6.89
N LYS A 43 18.45 -5.87 8.13
CA LYS A 43 19.14 -7.13 8.42
C LYS A 43 18.11 -8.23 8.56
N SER A 44 18.31 -9.32 7.83
CA SER A 44 17.56 -10.57 7.94
C SER A 44 18.51 -11.75 8.13
N VAL A 45 17.95 -12.93 8.35
CA VAL A 45 18.72 -14.18 8.44
C VAL A 45 18.16 -15.13 7.38
N LYS A 46 18.93 -15.53 6.39
CA LYS A 46 18.54 -16.52 5.39
C LYS A 46 19.45 -17.74 5.49
N ASN A 47 18.86 -18.91 5.64
CA ASN A 47 19.59 -20.18 5.80
C ASN A 47 20.70 -20.10 6.88
N GLY A 48 20.39 -19.46 8.02
CA GLY A 48 21.30 -19.27 9.14
C GLY A 48 22.39 -18.21 8.92
N ARG A 49 22.42 -17.53 7.77
CA ARG A 49 23.37 -16.46 7.46
C ARG A 49 22.72 -15.09 7.55
N GLN A 50 23.41 -14.16 8.19
CA GLN A 50 22.94 -12.76 8.24
C GLN A 50 23.13 -12.10 6.87
N GLU A 51 22.03 -11.60 6.32
CA GLU A 51 22.02 -10.82 5.09
C GLU A 51 21.58 -9.38 5.37
N THR A 52 22.02 -8.44 4.54
CA THR A 52 21.62 -7.04 4.59
C THR A 52 21.12 -6.65 3.21
N LYS A 53 19.84 -6.28 3.12
CA LYS A 53 19.19 -5.96 1.84
C LYS A 53 18.45 -4.63 1.91
N PRO A 54 18.32 -3.89 0.78
CA PRO A 54 17.41 -2.77 0.68
C PRO A 54 15.96 -3.19 0.98
N LEU A 55 15.21 -2.32 1.66
CA LEU A 55 13.82 -2.55 2.05
C LEU A 55 12.93 -3.02 0.87
N ILE A 56 13.04 -2.33 -0.26
CA ILE A 56 12.30 -2.67 -1.48
C ILE A 56 12.62 -4.07 -2.02
N GLN A 57 13.83 -4.57 -1.78
CA GLN A 57 14.26 -5.87 -2.30
C GLN A 57 13.42 -7.02 -1.72
N TYR A 58 13.02 -6.95 -0.44
CA TYR A 58 12.11 -7.93 0.16
C TYR A 58 10.78 -8.01 -0.59
N THR A 59 10.19 -6.85 -0.92
CA THR A 59 8.96 -6.78 -1.71
C THR A 59 9.17 -7.33 -3.12
N LEU A 60 10.28 -6.98 -3.78
CA LEU A 60 10.58 -7.41 -5.13
C LEU A 60 10.83 -8.93 -5.21
N GLU A 61 11.56 -9.52 -4.27
CA GLU A 61 11.79 -10.98 -4.21
C GLU A 61 10.45 -11.72 -4.21
N ARG A 62 9.49 -11.31 -3.36
CA ARG A 62 8.15 -11.91 -3.32
C ARG A 62 7.41 -11.79 -4.66
N LEU A 63 7.46 -10.63 -5.30
CA LEU A 63 6.79 -10.41 -6.58
C LEU A 63 7.45 -11.17 -7.74
N PHE A 64 8.78 -11.28 -7.75
CA PHE A 64 9.51 -12.04 -8.76
C PHE A 64 9.24 -13.55 -8.64
N GLU A 65 9.20 -14.06 -7.42
CA GLU A 65 8.92 -15.47 -7.12
C GLU A 65 7.44 -15.84 -7.29
N ASN A 66 6.53 -14.87 -7.30
CA ASN A 66 5.09 -15.12 -7.37
C ASN A 66 4.63 -15.48 -8.79
N GLU A 67 4.13 -16.68 -8.98
CA GLU A 67 3.70 -17.22 -10.29
C GLU A 67 2.49 -16.49 -10.91
N HIS A 68 1.68 -15.81 -10.09
CA HIS A 68 0.51 -15.06 -10.54
C HIS A 68 0.84 -13.62 -11.00
N ILE A 69 2.09 -13.20 -10.84
CA ILE A 69 2.57 -11.89 -11.31
C ILE A 69 3.35 -12.07 -12.60
N ASP A 70 2.92 -11.43 -13.68
CA ASP A 70 3.51 -11.59 -15.01
C ASP A 70 4.56 -10.52 -15.35
N GLU A 71 4.44 -9.33 -14.75
CA GLU A 71 5.39 -8.23 -14.92
C GLU A 71 5.45 -7.35 -13.68
N ILE A 72 6.56 -6.62 -13.54
CA ILE A 72 6.76 -5.67 -12.46
C ILE A 72 7.12 -4.30 -13.04
N VAL A 73 6.42 -3.25 -12.57
CA VAL A 73 6.75 -1.86 -12.89
C VAL A 73 7.12 -1.14 -11.59
N ILE A 74 8.34 -0.65 -11.49
CA ILE A 74 8.81 0.06 -10.29
C ILE A 74 8.78 1.57 -10.56
N VAL A 75 8.02 2.33 -9.79
CA VAL A 75 7.95 3.79 -9.92
C VAL A 75 8.70 4.44 -8.77
N GLY A 76 9.83 5.10 -9.09
CA GLY A 76 10.67 5.71 -8.06
C GLY A 76 11.78 6.59 -8.61
N HIS A 77 12.82 6.81 -7.81
CA HIS A 77 14.01 7.55 -8.24
C HIS A 77 14.89 6.66 -9.11
N GLN A 78 14.69 6.73 -10.42
CA GLN A 78 15.26 5.80 -11.39
C GLN A 78 16.76 5.56 -11.20
N MET A 79 17.60 6.61 -11.22
CA MET A 79 19.06 6.47 -11.10
C MET A 79 19.49 5.75 -9.81
N LEU A 80 18.82 6.00 -8.67
CA LEU A 80 19.18 5.35 -7.41
C LEU A 80 18.77 3.89 -7.41
N LEU A 81 17.60 3.58 -7.97
CA LEU A 81 17.09 2.22 -8.10
C LEU A 81 17.94 1.40 -9.06
N GLU A 82 18.29 1.94 -10.24
CA GLU A 82 19.17 1.27 -11.22
C GLU A 82 20.53 0.95 -10.61
N ARG A 83 21.16 1.95 -9.97
CA ARG A 83 22.48 1.75 -9.34
C ARG A 83 22.46 0.68 -8.25
N ARG A 84 21.38 0.58 -7.49
CA ARG A 84 21.31 -0.31 -6.31
C ARG A 84 20.69 -1.67 -6.60
N LEU A 85 19.74 -1.73 -7.52
CA LEU A 85 18.94 -2.93 -7.83
C LEU A 85 19.19 -3.49 -9.23
N GLY A 86 19.95 -2.79 -10.09
CA GLY A 86 20.11 -3.21 -11.50
C GLY A 86 20.56 -4.65 -11.65
N ASN A 87 21.63 -5.05 -10.98
CA ASN A 87 22.11 -6.43 -10.99
C ASN A 87 21.12 -7.43 -10.37
N PHE A 88 20.40 -7.01 -9.32
CA PHE A 88 19.39 -7.84 -8.68
C PHE A 88 18.23 -8.15 -9.64
N VAL A 89 17.70 -7.12 -10.30
CA VAL A 89 16.57 -7.26 -11.23
C VAL A 89 16.93 -8.11 -12.45
N GLN A 90 18.17 -8.03 -12.94
CA GLN A 90 18.64 -8.81 -14.08
C GLN A 90 18.73 -10.33 -13.81
N ASN A 91 18.73 -10.75 -12.56
CA ASN A 91 18.76 -12.17 -12.20
C ASN A 91 17.40 -12.88 -12.39
N PHE A 92 16.33 -12.15 -12.73
CA PHE A 92 15.00 -12.72 -12.90
C PHE A 92 14.55 -12.61 -14.36
N GLU A 93 13.90 -13.66 -14.84
CA GLU A 93 13.34 -13.72 -16.20
C GLU A 93 12.08 -12.87 -16.38
N LYS A 94 11.40 -12.58 -15.28
CA LYS A 94 10.14 -11.81 -15.29
C LYS A 94 10.39 -10.36 -15.72
N PRO A 95 9.63 -9.83 -16.71
CA PRO A 95 9.78 -8.46 -17.18
C PRO A 95 9.69 -7.45 -16.04
N CYS A 96 10.69 -6.58 -15.94
CA CYS A 96 10.73 -5.53 -14.94
C CYS A 96 11.11 -4.19 -15.59
N GLN A 97 10.31 -3.16 -15.33
CA GLN A 97 10.52 -1.81 -15.87
C GLN A 97 10.64 -0.78 -14.75
N LEU A 98 11.62 0.11 -14.87
CA LEU A 98 11.78 1.27 -13.98
C LEU A 98 11.16 2.52 -14.61
N VAL A 99 10.29 3.20 -13.87
CA VAL A 99 9.63 4.45 -14.25
C VAL A 99 10.07 5.58 -13.34
N ASN A 100 10.62 6.65 -13.93
CA ASN A 100 11.09 7.79 -13.16
C ASN A 100 9.93 8.60 -12.57
N GLN A 101 9.87 8.67 -11.25
CA GLN A 101 8.86 9.49 -10.55
C GLN A 101 8.95 10.99 -10.87
N SER A 102 10.14 11.50 -11.25
CA SER A 102 10.36 12.91 -11.58
C SER A 102 10.02 13.27 -13.02
N SER A 103 9.76 12.29 -13.89
CA SER A 103 9.29 12.56 -15.25
C SER A 103 7.88 13.17 -15.24
N LYS A 104 7.62 14.03 -16.21
CA LYS A 104 6.25 14.54 -16.44
C LYS A 104 5.34 13.38 -16.81
N ILE A 105 4.05 13.50 -16.48
CA ILE A 105 3.03 12.56 -16.98
C ILE A 105 2.88 12.81 -18.48
N PRO A 106 3.00 11.78 -19.34
CA PRO A 106 2.82 11.94 -20.79
C PRO A 106 1.46 12.54 -21.15
N LEU A 107 1.41 13.36 -22.20
CA LEU A 107 0.18 14.08 -22.57
C LEU A 107 -0.97 13.15 -22.99
N ASP A 108 -0.66 12.05 -23.63
CA ASP A 108 -1.63 11.00 -23.98
C ASP A 108 -2.22 10.36 -22.73
N VAL A 109 -1.42 10.11 -21.70
CA VAL A 109 -1.85 9.63 -20.38
C VAL A 109 -2.72 10.67 -19.68
N VAL A 110 -2.33 11.95 -19.72
CA VAL A 110 -3.13 13.06 -19.15
C VAL A 110 -4.52 13.08 -19.79
N ARG A 111 -4.59 12.94 -21.11
CA ARG A 111 -5.87 12.94 -21.85
C ARG A 111 -6.69 11.67 -21.57
N ARG A 112 -6.06 10.49 -21.64
CA ARG A 112 -6.71 9.20 -21.42
C ARG A 112 -7.41 9.10 -20.06
N PHE A 113 -6.77 9.60 -19.02
CA PHE A 113 -7.28 9.52 -17.65
C PHE A 113 -7.89 10.84 -17.15
N ASN A 114 -8.17 11.78 -18.05
CA ASN A 114 -8.75 13.09 -17.73
C ASN A 114 -8.08 13.78 -16.52
N ILE A 115 -6.74 13.74 -16.50
CA ILE A 115 -5.95 14.29 -15.41
C ILE A 115 -5.93 15.81 -15.46
N THR A 116 -6.24 16.43 -14.32
CA THR A 116 -6.04 17.87 -14.15
C THR A 116 -4.65 18.13 -13.56
N PRO A 117 -3.67 18.68 -14.33
CA PRO A 117 -2.27 18.82 -13.86
C PRO A 117 -2.11 19.68 -12.59
N ARG A 118 -3.05 20.60 -12.34
CA ARG A 118 -3.09 21.38 -11.09
C ARG A 118 -3.47 20.54 -9.86
N LYS A 119 -4.26 19.48 -10.06
CA LYS A 119 -4.71 18.58 -8.99
C LYS A 119 -3.75 17.42 -8.77
N VAL A 120 -3.22 16.84 -9.85
CA VAL A 120 -2.30 15.68 -9.80
C VAL A 120 -0.91 16.11 -10.26
N LYS A 121 -0.02 16.36 -9.30
CA LYS A 121 1.39 16.67 -9.58
C LYS A 121 2.11 15.41 -10.06
N TYR A 122 3.09 15.57 -10.98
CA TYR A 122 3.85 14.45 -11.55
C TYR A 122 4.55 13.57 -10.51
N ASN A 123 5.01 14.13 -9.39
CA ASN A 123 5.67 13.41 -8.30
C ASN A 123 4.74 13.09 -7.10
N SER A 124 3.43 13.29 -7.24
CA SER A 124 2.45 12.87 -6.22
C SER A 124 2.23 11.36 -6.26
N VAL A 125 1.63 10.80 -5.22
CA VAL A 125 1.29 9.37 -5.20
C VAL A 125 0.37 9.00 -6.36
N ALA A 126 -0.66 9.81 -6.63
CA ALA A 126 -1.54 9.57 -7.79
C ALA A 126 -0.80 9.74 -9.13
N GLY A 127 0.12 10.71 -9.24
CA GLY A 127 0.98 10.87 -10.41
C GLY A 127 1.90 9.67 -10.62
N ASN A 128 2.45 9.10 -9.58
CA ASN A 128 3.27 7.89 -9.65
C ASN A 128 2.43 6.66 -9.97
N LEU A 129 1.26 6.52 -9.34
CA LEU A 129 0.31 5.44 -9.62
C LEU A 129 -0.04 5.40 -11.11
N ILE A 130 -0.44 6.53 -11.69
CA ILE A 130 -0.86 6.58 -13.09
C ILE A 130 0.29 6.36 -14.07
N LYS A 131 1.51 6.84 -13.77
CA LYS A 131 2.70 6.57 -14.59
C LYS A 131 3.07 5.09 -14.58
N GLY A 132 3.04 4.45 -13.42
CA GLY A 132 3.26 3.02 -13.30
C GLY A 132 2.22 2.21 -14.04
N TYR A 133 0.95 2.57 -13.88
CA TYR A 133 -0.13 1.91 -14.61
C TYR A 133 0.00 2.09 -16.12
N ALA A 134 0.24 3.30 -16.61
CA ALA A 134 0.40 3.58 -18.03
C ALA A 134 1.56 2.83 -18.69
N ALA A 135 2.60 2.48 -17.92
CA ALA A 135 3.73 1.69 -18.38
C ALA A 135 3.45 0.18 -18.39
N SER A 136 2.39 -0.29 -17.73
CA SER A 136 2.08 -1.70 -17.58
C SER A 136 1.24 -2.28 -18.73
N LYS A 137 1.25 -3.61 -18.87
CA LYS A 137 0.36 -4.34 -19.78
C LYS A 137 -1.10 -4.22 -19.33
N ALA A 138 -1.35 -4.16 -18.02
CA ALA A 138 -2.70 -3.97 -17.47
C ALA A 138 -3.38 -2.71 -18.01
N CYS A 139 -2.63 -1.62 -18.25
CA CYS A 139 -3.17 -0.41 -18.86
C CYS A 139 -3.59 -0.63 -20.34
N LYS A 140 -2.82 -1.40 -21.10
CA LYS A 140 -3.13 -1.71 -22.51
C LYS A 140 -4.37 -2.59 -22.62
N GLU A 141 -4.58 -3.46 -21.65
CA GLU A 141 -5.72 -4.38 -21.56
C GLU A 141 -6.92 -3.80 -20.80
N GLU A 142 -6.79 -2.57 -20.28
CA GLU A 142 -7.77 -1.89 -19.41
C GLU A 142 -8.22 -2.72 -18.19
N LYS A 143 -7.27 -3.49 -17.64
CA LYS A 143 -7.47 -4.38 -16.50
C LYS A 143 -6.98 -3.77 -15.18
N HIS A 144 -7.30 -4.46 -14.11
CA HIS A 144 -6.73 -4.17 -12.80
C HIS A 144 -5.22 -4.41 -12.80
N ALA A 145 -4.49 -3.56 -12.06
CA ALA A 145 -3.11 -3.80 -11.67
C ALA A 145 -3.02 -3.91 -10.14
N LEU A 146 -2.04 -4.67 -9.67
CA LEU A 146 -1.70 -4.77 -8.25
C LEU A 146 -0.70 -3.66 -7.90
N PHE A 147 -1.12 -2.69 -7.09
CA PHE A 147 -0.23 -1.65 -6.54
C PHE A 147 0.31 -2.11 -5.20
N VAL A 148 1.62 -2.06 -5.05
CA VAL A 148 2.34 -2.53 -3.87
C VAL A 148 3.23 -1.42 -3.33
N ALA A 149 3.16 -1.13 -2.04
CA ALA A 149 4.08 -0.19 -1.43
C ALA A 149 5.47 -0.83 -1.28
N ALA A 150 6.52 -0.09 -1.69
CA ALA A 150 7.90 -0.57 -1.61
C ALA A 150 8.44 -0.71 -0.18
N ASP A 151 7.72 -0.19 0.80
CA ASP A 151 8.09 -0.15 2.22
C ASP A 151 7.33 -1.15 3.10
N SER A 152 6.78 -2.19 2.48
CA SER A 152 6.01 -3.26 3.14
C SER A 152 6.70 -4.63 2.99
N PRO A 153 7.84 -4.84 3.66
CA PRO A 153 8.70 -6.00 3.45
C PRO A 153 8.12 -7.31 3.98
N LEU A 154 7.07 -7.26 4.81
CA LEU A 154 6.51 -8.44 5.47
C LEU A 154 5.32 -9.04 4.72
N THR A 155 4.92 -8.47 3.58
CA THR A 155 3.84 -9.02 2.75
C THR A 155 4.29 -10.35 2.12
N THR A 156 3.61 -11.45 2.44
CA THR A 156 3.97 -12.80 1.98
C THR A 156 3.34 -13.15 0.62
N ASN A 157 3.91 -14.13 -0.09
CA ASN A 157 3.33 -14.65 -1.33
C ASN A 157 1.96 -15.30 -1.09
N GLU A 158 1.77 -15.98 0.03
CA GLU A 158 0.48 -16.54 0.42
C GLU A 158 -0.59 -15.45 0.54
N PHE A 159 -0.26 -14.33 1.20
CA PHE A 159 -1.18 -13.20 1.30
C PHE A 159 -1.50 -12.61 -0.09
N ILE A 160 -0.49 -12.40 -0.93
CA ILE A 160 -0.66 -11.90 -2.31
C ILE A 160 -1.59 -12.83 -3.09
N ASN A 161 -1.36 -14.14 -3.06
CA ASN A 161 -2.13 -15.13 -3.80
C ASN A 161 -3.59 -15.19 -3.33
N ARG A 162 -3.82 -15.18 -2.02
CA ARG A 162 -5.18 -15.11 -1.46
C ARG A 162 -5.90 -13.84 -1.91
N PHE A 163 -5.18 -12.70 -1.90
CA PHE A 163 -5.76 -11.43 -2.34
C PHE A 163 -6.08 -11.45 -3.84
N LEU A 164 -5.17 -11.91 -4.70
CA LEU A 164 -5.40 -12.00 -6.15
C LEU A 164 -6.57 -12.91 -6.50
N LYS A 165 -6.73 -14.04 -5.79
CA LYS A 165 -7.91 -14.91 -5.95
C LYS A 165 -9.21 -14.17 -5.68
N LEU A 166 -9.26 -13.31 -4.66
CA LEU A 166 -10.42 -12.49 -4.36
C LEU A 166 -10.59 -11.34 -5.37
N VAL A 167 -9.49 -10.75 -5.84
CA VAL A 167 -9.54 -9.74 -6.90
C VAL A 167 -10.25 -10.28 -8.14
N HIS A 168 -9.92 -11.48 -8.62
CA HIS A 168 -10.57 -12.09 -9.78
C HIS A 168 -12.08 -12.26 -9.64
N GLN A 169 -12.60 -12.37 -8.41
CA GLN A 169 -14.05 -12.47 -8.18
C GLN A 169 -14.76 -11.12 -8.37
N TYR A 170 -14.07 -10.02 -8.12
CA TYR A 170 -14.67 -8.67 -8.07
C TYR A 170 -14.14 -7.68 -9.10
N GLU A 171 -13.09 -8.02 -9.88
CA GLU A 171 -12.43 -7.09 -10.81
C GLU A 171 -13.35 -6.55 -11.91
N ASN A 172 -14.37 -7.30 -12.31
CA ASN A 172 -15.34 -6.85 -13.29
C ASN A 172 -16.33 -5.81 -12.73
N GLU A 173 -16.56 -5.83 -11.44
CA GLU A 173 -17.52 -4.95 -10.76
C GLU A 173 -16.87 -3.74 -10.09
N ALA A 174 -15.67 -3.91 -9.56
CA ALA A 174 -14.97 -2.89 -8.81
C ALA A 174 -14.03 -2.04 -9.67
N ALA A 175 -13.83 -0.80 -9.28
CA ALA A 175 -12.74 0.05 -9.75
C ALA A 175 -11.50 -0.08 -8.86
N ILE A 176 -11.72 -0.30 -7.57
CA ILE A 176 -10.69 -0.41 -6.54
C ILE A 176 -11.08 -1.54 -5.59
N ILE A 177 -10.13 -2.42 -5.28
CA ILE A 177 -10.27 -3.50 -4.30
C ILE A 177 -9.18 -3.35 -3.26
N LEU A 178 -9.56 -3.29 -1.99
CA LEU A 178 -8.66 -3.08 -0.85
C LEU A 178 -8.81 -4.20 0.18
N PRO A 179 -7.73 -4.85 0.60
CA PRO A 179 -7.76 -5.72 1.77
C PRO A 179 -7.96 -4.89 3.05
N ALA A 180 -8.99 -5.21 3.81
CA ALA A 180 -9.25 -4.72 5.15
C ALA A 180 -8.77 -5.77 6.15
N ILE A 181 -7.57 -5.59 6.72
CA ILE A 181 -6.94 -6.59 7.57
C ILE A 181 -7.51 -6.53 8.98
N LEU A 182 -8.03 -7.66 9.44
CA LEU A 182 -8.50 -7.83 10.82
C LEU A 182 -7.31 -7.70 11.78
N VAL A 183 -7.45 -6.76 12.70
CA VAL A 183 -6.52 -6.56 13.80
C VAL A 183 -7.11 -7.26 15.02
N GLY A 184 -6.70 -8.52 15.29
CA GLY A 184 -7.12 -9.27 16.46
C GLY A 184 -6.61 -8.64 17.77
N ASP A 185 -6.23 -9.48 18.72
CA ASP A 185 -5.68 -9.05 20.02
C ASP A 185 -4.28 -8.41 19.97
N GLN A 186 -3.70 -8.28 18.78
CA GLN A 186 -2.36 -7.71 18.55
C GLN A 186 -2.33 -6.17 18.65
N LYS A 187 -3.24 -5.58 19.42
CA LYS A 187 -3.32 -4.13 19.67
C LYS A 187 -1.97 -3.51 20.08
N ASP A 188 -1.18 -4.25 20.85
CA ASP A 188 0.03 -3.74 21.47
C ASP A 188 1.23 -3.64 20.52
N GLN A 189 1.10 -4.19 19.29
CA GLN A 189 2.17 -4.15 18.29
C GLN A 189 2.03 -3.00 17.30
N LEU A 190 0.94 -2.25 17.36
CA LEU A 190 0.59 -1.28 16.32
C LEU A 190 0.48 0.13 16.92
N ASP A 191 1.40 1.01 16.54
CA ASP A 191 1.40 2.44 16.94
C ASP A 191 0.16 3.23 16.48
N ARG A 192 -0.69 2.64 15.62
CA ARG A 192 -1.85 3.32 15.04
C ARG A 192 -3.13 2.62 15.43
N GLN A 193 -4.11 3.41 15.85
CA GLN A 193 -5.45 2.92 16.16
C GLN A 193 -6.12 2.30 14.91
N PRO A 194 -6.70 1.10 15.02
CA PRO A 194 -7.44 0.48 13.93
C PRO A 194 -8.75 1.24 13.63
N LEU A 195 -9.19 1.18 12.38
CA LEU A 195 -10.53 1.59 11.99
C LEU A 195 -11.55 0.59 12.59
N ARG A 196 -12.53 1.06 13.34
CA ARG A 196 -13.55 0.22 13.99
C ARG A 196 -14.85 0.23 13.18
N LEU A 197 -15.22 -0.93 12.63
CA LEU A 197 -16.40 -1.07 11.78
C LEU A 197 -17.24 -2.28 12.21
N LEU A 198 -18.56 -2.19 12.03
CA LEU A 198 -19.46 -3.34 12.13
C LEU A 198 -19.21 -4.28 10.95
N ASN A 199 -19.39 -5.56 11.24
CA ASN A 199 -19.39 -6.58 10.21
C ASN A 199 -20.70 -6.57 9.44
N ASP A 200 -20.63 -6.75 8.12
CA ASP A 200 -21.81 -7.03 7.30
C ASP A 200 -22.04 -8.54 7.25
N SER A 201 -23.31 -8.96 7.20
CA SER A 201 -23.72 -10.37 7.29
C SER A 201 -23.09 -11.30 6.24
N GLN A 202 -22.61 -10.72 5.13
CA GLN A 202 -21.94 -11.47 4.07
C GLN A 202 -20.52 -11.94 4.42
N TYR A 203 -19.90 -11.40 5.49
CA TYR A 203 -18.56 -11.78 5.91
C TYR A 203 -18.63 -12.64 7.18
N GLN A 204 -18.02 -13.81 7.13
CA GLN A 204 -17.85 -14.65 8.33
C GLN A 204 -16.52 -14.27 8.99
N LEU A 205 -16.56 -13.29 9.90
CA LEU A 205 -15.38 -12.82 10.59
C LEU A 205 -15.25 -13.50 11.95
N ASN A 206 -14.12 -14.16 12.14
CA ASN A 206 -13.70 -14.68 13.44
C ASN A 206 -12.77 -13.67 14.10
N GLY A 207 -13.02 -13.26 15.32
CA GLY A 207 -12.17 -12.33 16.06
C GLY A 207 -12.93 -11.52 17.09
N ARG A 208 -12.16 -10.87 17.98
CA ARG A 208 -12.76 -10.05 19.03
C ARG A 208 -13.35 -8.77 18.45
N THR A 209 -14.49 -8.40 19.00
CA THR A 209 -15.14 -7.12 18.78
C THR A 209 -14.94 -6.20 19.99
N ASP A 210 -15.15 -4.90 19.81
CA ASP A 210 -15.29 -3.98 20.92
C ASP A 210 -16.69 -4.11 21.56
N GLU A 211 -16.97 -3.28 22.57
CA GLU A 211 -18.24 -3.24 23.31
C GLU A 211 -19.47 -2.93 22.43
N TYR A 212 -19.25 -2.43 21.21
CA TYR A 212 -20.29 -2.14 20.21
C TYR A 212 -20.39 -3.20 19.12
N GLY A 213 -19.70 -4.33 19.26
CA GLY A 213 -19.70 -5.41 18.25
C GLY A 213 -18.85 -5.10 16.99
N ARG A 214 -17.97 -4.07 17.04
CA ARG A 214 -17.16 -3.65 15.89
C ARG A 214 -15.81 -4.36 15.90
N HIS A 215 -15.41 -4.84 14.72
CA HIS A 215 -14.05 -5.33 14.49
C HIS A 215 -13.07 -4.19 14.23
N GLY A 216 -11.81 -4.39 14.57
CA GLY A 216 -10.72 -3.50 14.19
C GLY A 216 -10.12 -3.89 12.85
N PHE A 217 -9.96 -2.93 11.95
CA PHE A 217 -9.38 -3.13 10.63
C PHE A 217 -8.20 -2.19 10.38
N ARG A 218 -7.26 -2.67 9.56
CA ARG A 218 -6.24 -1.85 8.91
C ARG A 218 -6.26 -2.08 7.41
N LEU A 219 -6.00 -1.03 6.66
CA LEU A 219 -5.81 -1.18 5.22
C LEU A 219 -4.42 -1.75 4.96
N SER A 220 -4.34 -2.74 4.08
CA SER A 220 -3.07 -3.27 3.59
C SER A 220 -2.34 -2.23 2.73
N SER A 221 -1.04 -2.46 2.55
CA SER A 221 -0.19 -1.76 1.59
C SER A 221 -0.37 -2.24 0.14
N LEU A 222 -1.23 -3.25 -0.08
CA LEU A 222 -1.62 -3.74 -1.39
C LEU A 222 -2.97 -3.16 -1.79
N ILE A 223 -3.09 -2.80 -3.07
CA ILE A 223 -4.32 -2.28 -3.66
C ILE A 223 -4.44 -2.88 -5.06
N SER A 224 -5.57 -3.47 -5.39
CA SER A 224 -5.90 -3.77 -6.78
C SER A 224 -6.80 -2.67 -7.33
N ALA A 225 -6.42 -2.08 -8.47
CA ALA A 225 -7.19 -0.99 -9.03
C ALA A 225 -7.11 -0.94 -10.56
N ASN A 226 -8.21 -0.50 -11.17
CA ASN A 226 -8.28 -0.15 -12.58
C ASN A 226 -8.50 1.36 -12.73
N PRO A 227 -7.45 2.16 -13.02
CA PRO A 227 -7.55 3.62 -13.14
C PRO A 227 -8.49 4.13 -14.23
N HIS A 228 -8.94 3.30 -15.16
CA HIS A 228 -9.97 3.68 -16.14
C HIS A 228 -11.37 3.82 -15.52
N ARG A 229 -11.58 3.29 -14.29
CA ARG A 229 -12.90 3.18 -13.66
C ARG A 229 -13.13 4.12 -12.48
N PHE A 230 -12.21 5.05 -12.20
CA PHE A 230 -12.36 6.02 -11.12
C PHE A 230 -11.66 7.35 -11.41
N ASP A 231 -12.00 8.40 -10.67
CA ASP A 231 -11.40 9.73 -10.84
C ASP A 231 -10.06 9.85 -10.10
N ILE A 232 -8.97 9.83 -10.85
CA ILE A 232 -7.59 10.00 -10.35
C ILE A 232 -7.40 11.35 -9.64
N ASN A 233 -8.07 12.42 -10.07
CA ASN A 233 -7.94 13.74 -9.45
C ASN A 233 -8.47 13.72 -8.02
N THR A 234 -9.57 13.01 -7.81
CA THR A 234 -10.19 12.85 -6.50
C THR A 234 -9.36 11.91 -5.62
N ALA A 235 -8.80 10.83 -6.19
CA ALA A 235 -7.91 9.92 -5.48
C ALA A 235 -6.70 10.66 -4.88
N ASN A 236 -6.09 11.59 -5.63
CA ASN A 236 -4.99 12.41 -5.10
C ASN A 236 -5.44 13.31 -3.94
N THR A 237 -6.64 13.85 -4.02
CA THR A 237 -7.22 14.69 -2.95
C THR A 237 -7.42 13.85 -1.68
N ALA A 238 -8.03 12.66 -1.78
CA ALA A 238 -8.23 11.73 -0.67
C ALA A 238 -6.91 11.35 0.00
N TYR A 239 -5.92 10.97 -0.81
CA TYR A 239 -4.61 10.61 -0.30
C TYR A 239 -3.96 11.74 0.51
N ASN A 240 -4.07 12.98 0.05
CA ASN A 240 -3.53 14.13 0.75
C ASN A 240 -4.28 14.45 2.04
N LEU A 241 -5.60 14.21 2.08
CA LEU A 241 -6.44 14.45 3.25
C LEU A 241 -6.22 13.39 4.36
N ARG A 242 -5.85 12.16 4.02
CA ARG A 242 -5.72 11.04 4.99
C ARG A 242 -4.74 11.30 6.14
N LYS A 243 -3.70 12.13 5.92
CA LYS A 243 -2.66 12.43 6.93
C LYS A 243 -2.95 13.68 7.75
N CYS A 244 -4.03 14.38 7.47
CA CYS A 244 -4.33 15.63 8.13
C CYS A 244 -5.43 15.44 9.19
N LEU A 245 -5.03 15.34 10.44
CA LEU A 245 -5.94 15.31 11.59
C LEU A 245 -6.40 16.71 12.05
N SER A 246 -6.06 17.78 11.30
CA SER A 246 -6.44 19.13 11.69
C SER A 246 -7.97 19.32 11.60
N PRO A 247 -8.57 20.14 12.48
CA PRO A 247 -10.02 20.41 12.46
C PRO A 247 -10.53 20.91 11.11
N ASN A 248 -9.72 21.70 10.39
CA ASN A 248 -10.05 22.21 9.05
C ASN A 248 -10.19 21.10 8.01
N VAL A 249 -9.37 20.04 8.11
CA VAL A 249 -9.45 18.89 7.20
C VAL A 249 -10.64 18.02 7.55
N GLN A 250 -10.91 17.80 8.81
CA GLN A 250 -12.12 17.09 9.23
C GLN A 250 -13.39 17.82 8.77
N LEU A 251 -13.43 19.17 8.91
CA LEU A 251 -14.52 19.98 8.37
C LEU A 251 -14.64 19.87 6.85
N LYS A 252 -13.52 19.82 6.13
CA LYS A 252 -13.51 19.63 4.68
C LYS A 252 -14.05 18.25 4.29
N LEU A 253 -13.61 17.19 4.96
CA LEU A 253 -14.14 15.84 4.77
C LEU A 253 -15.63 15.78 5.06
N PHE A 254 -16.09 16.39 6.16
CA PHE A 254 -17.51 16.49 6.49
C PHE A 254 -18.32 17.19 5.38
N ARG A 255 -17.84 18.32 4.85
CA ARG A 255 -18.50 19.01 3.74
C ARG A 255 -18.57 18.15 2.48
N ILE A 256 -17.50 17.41 2.16
CA ILE A 256 -17.46 16.51 1.02
C ILE A 256 -18.47 15.37 1.22
N THR A 257 -18.45 14.68 2.36
CA THR A 257 -19.36 13.56 2.64
C THR A 257 -20.82 14.02 2.66
N ARG A 258 -21.11 15.21 3.21
CA ARG A 258 -22.44 15.82 3.16
C ARG A 258 -22.88 16.11 1.73
N GLY A 259 -21.99 16.67 0.89
CA GLY A 259 -22.28 16.94 -0.53
C GLY A 259 -22.55 15.67 -1.35
N LEU A 260 -22.02 14.53 -0.91
CA LEU A 260 -22.25 13.19 -1.48
C LEU A 260 -23.50 12.48 -0.89
N GLY A 261 -24.27 13.14 -0.03
CA GLY A 261 -25.45 12.53 0.60
C GLY A 261 -25.17 11.75 1.90
N TYR A 262 -23.92 11.71 2.38
CA TYR A 262 -23.51 10.99 3.59
C TYR A 262 -23.34 11.91 4.81
N SER A 263 -24.30 12.77 5.08
CA SER A 263 -24.25 13.74 6.18
C SER A 263 -24.15 13.09 7.58
N ASN A 264 -24.63 11.86 7.74
CA ASN A 264 -24.68 11.14 9.00
C ASN A 264 -23.45 10.27 9.29
N VAL A 265 -22.46 10.20 8.38
CA VAL A 265 -21.30 9.31 8.54
C VAL A 265 -20.51 9.55 9.82
N TYR A 266 -20.32 10.80 10.19
CA TYR A 266 -19.63 11.17 11.44
C TYR A 266 -20.43 10.75 12.67
N SER A 267 -21.75 10.96 12.65
CA SER A 267 -22.64 10.50 13.71
C SER A 267 -22.61 8.98 13.84
N LYS A 268 -22.68 8.25 12.73
CA LYS A 268 -22.58 6.79 12.70
C LYS A 268 -21.24 6.30 13.27
N TYR A 269 -20.13 6.89 12.88
CA TYR A 269 -18.80 6.42 13.32
C TYR A 269 -18.50 6.80 14.78
N PHE A 270 -18.72 8.07 15.17
CA PHE A 270 -18.27 8.59 16.47
C PHE A 270 -19.34 8.50 17.57
N LEU A 271 -20.62 8.67 17.25
CA LEU A 271 -21.70 8.70 18.24
C LEU A 271 -22.43 7.36 18.34
N ARG A 272 -22.99 6.88 17.23
CA ARG A 272 -23.78 5.65 17.19
C ARG A 272 -22.94 4.39 17.20
N LYS A 273 -21.69 4.48 16.70
CA LYS A 273 -20.78 3.33 16.57
C LYS A 273 -21.30 2.20 15.64
N ASP A 274 -22.14 2.56 14.67
CA ASP A 274 -22.88 1.63 13.80
C ASP A 274 -22.47 1.68 12.32
N LEU A 275 -21.30 2.28 11.99
CA LEU A 275 -20.78 2.31 10.61
C LEU A 275 -20.23 0.93 10.22
N SER A 276 -20.73 0.36 9.10
CA SER A 276 -20.31 -0.95 8.60
C SER A 276 -19.20 -0.87 7.55
N ILE A 277 -18.63 -2.03 7.19
CA ILE A 277 -17.62 -2.18 6.15
C ILE A 277 -18.18 -1.74 4.80
N ASN A 278 -19.38 -2.22 4.43
CA ASN A 278 -20.02 -1.88 3.15
C ASN A 278 -20.41 -0.41 3.07
N GLU A 279 -20.92 0.17 4.15
CA GLU A 279 -21.21 1.61 4.18
C GLU A 279 -19.94 2.43 3.98
N THR A 280 -18.83 2.03 4.62
CA THR A 280 -17.53 2.67 4.41
C THR A 280 -17.08 2.56 2.96
N ALA A 281 -17.19 1.37 2.35
CA ALA A 281 -16.87 1.15 0.94
C ALA A 281 -17.73 2.02 0.02
N ASN A 282 -19.03 2.15 0.29
CA ASN A 282 -19.96 2.97 -0.50
C ASN A 282 -19.62 4.47 -0.42
N ILE A 283 -19.28 4.97 0.77
CA ILE A 283 -18.86 6.37 0.95
C ILE A 283 -17.59 6.66 0.14
N VAL A 284 -16.61 5.77 0.22
CA VAL A 284 -15.35 5.92 -0.52
C VAL A 284 -15.58 5.77 -2.02
N SER A 285 -16.48 4.85 -2.46
CA SER A 285 -16.89 4.69 -3.86
C SER A 285 -17.48 5.97 -4.43
N ALA A 286 -18.40 6.60 -3.72
CA ALA A 286 -19.00 7.87 -4.12
C ALA A 286 -17.95 8.98 -4.22
N PHE A 287 -16.98 8.98 -3.31
CA PHE A 287 -15.90 9.96 -3.31
C PHE A 287 -14.96 9.79 -4.52
N PHE A 288 -14.64 8.56 -4.91
CA PHE A 288 -13.76 8.26 -6.05
C PHE A 288 -14.48 8.22 -7.40
N HIS A 289 -15.80 8.36 -7.45
CA HIS A 289 -16.62 8.13 -8.64
C HIS A 289 -16.31 6.76 -9.29
N GLY A 290 -16.10 5.74 -8.46
CA GLY A 290 -15.78 4.38 -8.88
C GLY A 290 -16.05 3.39 -7.75
N ARG A 291 -16.63 2.23 -8.06
CA ARG A 291 -16.97 1.22 -7.05
C ARG A 291 -15.73 0.71 -6.34
N LEU A 292 -15.69 0.89 -5.02
CA LEU A 292 -14.67 0.35 -4.14
C LEU A 292 -15.24 -0.82 -3.35
N ILE A 293 -14.46 -1.90 -3.25
CA ILE A 293 -14.77 -3.06 -2.40
C ILE A 293 -13.69 -3.17 -1.33
N LEU A 294 -14.12 -3.27 -0.07
CA LEU A 294 -13.27 -3.63 1.06
C LEU A 294 -13.44 -5.11 1.35
N ILE A 295 -12.33 -5.86 1.31
CA ILE A 295 -12.35 -7.30 1.56
C ILE A 295 -11.70 -7.57 2.92
N PRO A 296 -12.46 -8.04 3.92
CA PRO A 296 -11.89 -8.48 5.18
C PRO A 296 -10.94 -9.66 4.98
N MET A 297 -9.72 -9.54 5.48
CA MET A 297 -8.69 -10.59 5.39
C MET A 297 -7.91 -10.70 6.71
N SER A 298 -7.36 -11.88 6.98
CA SER A 298 -6.30 -12.09 7.96
C SER A 298 -4.92 -11.86 7.33
N GLY A 299 -3.91 -11.54 8.13
CA GLY A 299 -2.54 -11.31 7.67
C GLY A 299 -2.04 -9.93 8.10
N ILE A 300 -1.88 -9.77 9.43
CA ILE A 300 -1.46 -8.51 10.04
C ILE A 300 -0.11 -8.01 9.51
N GLU A 301 0.77 -8.93 9.11
CA GLU A 301 2.07 -8.67 8.49
C GLU A 301 1.97 -7.78 7.25
N ALA A 302 0.89 -7.89 6.47
CA ALA A 302 0.64 -7.06 5.29
C ALA A 302 0.25 -5.60 5.62
N THR A 303 0.16 -5.24 6.89
CA THR A 303 -0.13 -3.87 7.36
C THR A 303 1.12 -3.13 7.86
N TYR A 304 2.26 -3.81 7.97
CA TYR A 304 3.50 -3.20 8.43
C TYR A 304 4.19 -2.47 7.29
N ASP A 305 4.19 -1.16 7.38
CA ASP A 305 4.97 -0.26 6.53
C ASP A 305 6.05 0.44 7.36
N TYR A 306 7.20 0.67 6.75
CA TYR A 306 8.29 1.40 7.40
C TYR A 306 8.14 2.91 7.17
N ASP A 307 7.76 3.66 8.18
CA ASP A 307 7.64 5.13 8.12
C ASP A 307 8.93 5.88 8.51
N GLY A 308 9.96 5.14 8.95
CA GLY A 308 11.29 5.70 9.24
C GLY A 308 11.59 5.88 10.73
N THR A 309 10.81 5.31 11.63
CA THR A 309 11.08 5.35 13.07
C THR A 309 11.99 4.20 13.52
N VAL A 310 12.70 4.39 14.64
CA VAL A 310 13.54 3.34 15.25
C VAL A 310 12.69 2.17 15.73
N HIS A 311 11.48 2.45 16.22
CA HIS A 311 10.56 1.41 16.69
C HIS A 311 10.14 0.49 15.54
N GLU A 312 9.66 1.05 14.42
CA GLU A 312 9.29 0.29 13.23
C GLU A 312 10.47 -0.50 12.67
N TYR A 313 11.66 0.12 12.63
CA TYR A 313 12.87 -0.57 12.19
C TYR A 313 13.15 -1.82 13.03
N ARG A 314 13.06 -1.72 14.36
CA ARG A 314 13.22 -2.86 15.29
C ARG A 314 12.19 -3.94 15.04
N THR A 315 10.93 -3.55 14.96
CA THR A 315 9.79 -4.47 14.79
C THR A 315 9.92 -5.25 13.49
N ILE A 316 10.12 -4.55 12.37
CA ILE A 316 10.30 -5.19 11.05
C ILE A 316 11.54 -6.08 11.04
N THR A 317 12.70 -5.62 11.57
CA THR A 317 13.92 -6.42 11.64
C THR A 317 13.72 -7.69 12.47
N LYS A 318 12.98 -7.62 13.59
CA LYS A 318 12.66 -8.78 14.41
C LYS A 318 11.78 -9.77 13.64
N MET A 319 10.78 -9.30 12.94
CA MET A 319 9.86 -10.14 12.16
C MET A 319 10.57 -10.78 10.96
N LEU A 320 11.41 -10.05 10.23
CA LEU A 320 12.20 -10.59 9.12
C LEU A 320 13.15 -11.72 9.56
N LYS A 321 13.63 -11.67 10.80
CA LYS A 321 14.43 -12.76 11.38
C LYS A 321 13.60 -13.96 11.81
N SER A 322 12.35 -13.77 12.23
CA SER A 322 11.47 -14.83 12.70
C SER A 322 10.77 -15.59 11.57
N ASP A 323 10.42 -14.91 10.49
CA ASP A 323 9.75 -15.55 9.35
C ASP A 323 10.66 -16.54 8.61
N GLU A 324 11.96 -16.26 8.55
CA GLU A 324 12.93 -17.18 7.95
C GLU A 324 13.16 -18.44 8.79
N ILE A 325 12.96 -18.38 10.11
CA ILE A 325 13.03 -19.54 11.00
C ILE A 325 11.82 -20.46 10.78
N LYS A 326 10.63 -19.92 10.52
CA LYS A 326 9.42 -20.72 10.28
C LYS A 326 9.49 -21.51 8.96
N THR A 327 10.01 -20.91 7.89
CA THR A 327 10.19 -21.59 6.59
C THR A 327 11.18 -22.75 6.66
N VAL A 328 12.16 -22.73 7.56
CA VAL A 328 13.13 -23.83 7.75
C VAL A 328 12.55 -24.96 8.60
N THR A 329 11.63 -24.67 9.52
CA THR A 329 10.99 -25.69 10.37
C THR A 329 9.81 -26.39 9.71
N GLU A 330 9.21 -25.81 8.69
CA GLU A 330 8.12 -26.44 7.90
C GLU A 330 8.62 -27.27 6.72
N SER A 331 9.92 -27.18 6.37
CA SER A 331 10.58 -27.95 5.30
C SER A 331 11.37 -29.18 5.81
N ASN A 332 11.33 -29.49 7.11
CA ASN A 332 11.85 -30.70 7.75
C ASN A 332 10.71 -31.49 8.40
#